data_b18b8ebf7a14db4aee7b3795e99fb2b0
#
_entry.id   b18b8ebf7a14db4aee7b3795e99fb2b0
#
_cell.length_a   1.000
_cell.length_b   1.000
_cell.length_c   1.000
_cell.angle_alpha   90.00
_cell.angle_beta   90.00
_cell.angle_gamma   90.00
#
_symmetry.space_group_name_H-M   'P 1'
#
loop_
_entity.id
_entity.type
_entity.pdbx_description
1 polymer ?
#
loop_
_entity_poly.entity_id
_entity_poly.type
_entity_poly.pdbx_seq_one_letter_code
_entity_poly.pdbx_strand_id
1 'polypeptide(L)'
;MINARTGGVIFEKNADVRRAPASLTKMMTCILFLESKGLNAEFKVTQAAAATEDSYLEMKGGERLLSGELMREMMMESDNGAAVVVAQNVSGSILKFADRMNEKAKELGCKKTHFSNPHGLTAKWHYSTARDMAKIAVYCMKNKDFRNLVNHRKSVIHWHSPSRRTYKSETTNELLGKYDGANGIKTGWTNAAKGCVAASAKRGDVELIAIVMKSKDHATRFADAKKLLDYGFSVGGKGKVPAEQPVKADTKRVPNVKKPGTSFSSTVSNKPVSVSVTESKQVVTKQPVATQPPVVSSSMTKQSEPVSVSNQSTSTPAVSAKAPAASSTPTANNTGIRMPVVRRPGA
;
A
#
# COMPACT_ATOMS: atom_id res chain seq x y z
N MET A 1 -9.66 15.19 11.76
CA MET A 1 -8.31 15.46 12.29
C MET A 1 -8.27 15.13 13.78
N ILE A 2 -7.18 14.53 14.22
CA ILE A 2 -7.02 14.10 15.62
C ILE A 2 -5.62 14.43 16.13
N ASN A 3 -5.46 14.50 17.43
CA ASN A 3 -4.18 14.54 18.11
C ASN A 3 -3.60 13.10 18.13
N ALA A 4 -2.41 12.91 17.60
CA ALA A 4 -1.80 11.58 17.44
C ALA A 4 -1.45 10.92 18.80
N ARG A 5 -1.13 11.73 19.83
CA ARG A 5 -0.75 11.24 21.15
C ARG A 5 -1.96 10.84 21.99
N THR A 6 -3.02 11.67 21.98
CA THR A 6 -4.18 11.49 22.86
C THR A 6 -5.34 10.75 22.18
N GLY A 7 -5.36 10.65 20.84
CA GLY A 7 -6.51 10.17 20.09
C GLY A 7 -7.69 11.14 20.06
N GLY A 8 -7.55 12.32 20.69
CA GLY A 8 -8.61 13.32 20.77
C GLY A 8 -8.96 13.90 19.41
N VAL A 9 -10.27 13.94 19.08
CA VAL A 9 -10.80 14.50 17.85
C VAL A 9 -10.82 16.02 17.96
N ILE A 10 -10.12 16.71 17.06
CA ILE A 10 -10.02 18.18 17.01
C ILE A 10 -11.03 18.75 16.01
N PHE A 11 -11.18 18.08 14.88
CA PHE A 11 -12.13 18.47 13.84
C PHE A 11 -12.67 17.25 13.12
N GLU A 12 -13.95 17.28 12.79
CA GLU A 12 -14.56 16.23 11.97
C GLU A 12 -15.67 16.79 11.06
N LYS A 13 -15.72 16.24 9.86
CA LYS A 13 -16.78 16.52 8.87
C LYS A 13 -17.03 15.24 8.08
N ASN A 14 -18.25 14.75 8.12
CA ASN A 14 -18.63 13.51 7.44
C ASN A 14 -17.71 12.32 7.80
N ALA A 15 -17.21 12.28 9.05
CA ALA A 15 -16.14 11.39 9.46
C ALA A 15 -16.52 9.91 9.37
N ASP A 16 -17.81 9.58 9.43
CA ASP A 16 -18.33 8.21 9.41
C ASP A 16 -18.97 7.78 8.09
N VAL A 17 -18.83 8.60 7.05
CA VAL A 17 -19.31 8.25 5.70
C VAL A 17 -18.35 7.25 5.06
N ARG A 18 -18.86 6.08 4.63
CA ARG A 18 -18.09 5.09 3.88
C ARG A 18 -17.62 5.66 2.54
N ARG A 19 -16.34 5.53 2.25
CA ARG A 19 -15.69 5.96 1.03
C ARG A 19 -14.62 4.97 0.60
N ALA A 20 -14.30 4.91 -0.68
CA ALA A 20 -13.10 4.19 -1.13
C ALA A 20 -11.86 4.89 -0.54
N PRO A 21 -10.96 4.17 0.15
CA PRO A 21 -9.78 4.75 0.79
C PRO A 21 -8.62 4.99 -0.17
N ALA A 22 -8.68 4.44 -1.38
CA ALA A 22 -7.54 4.38 -2.29
C ALA A 22 -6.29 3.84 -1.58
N SER A 23 -5.10 4.32 -1.94
CA SER A 23 -3.83 3.85 -1.37
C SER A 23 -3.60 4.22 0.10
N LEU A 24 -4.54 4.88 0.79
CA LEU A 24 -4.48 4.94 2.27
C LEU A 24 -4.57 3.53 2.87
N THR A 25 -5.13 2.57 2.14
CA THR A 25 -5.11 1.12 2.43
C THR A 25 -3.72 0.61 2.79
N LYS A 26 -2.67 1.11 2.11
CA LYS A 26 -1.29 0.68 2.30
C LYS A 26 -0.72 0.97 3.68
N MET A 27 -1.36 1.85 4.46
CA MET A 27 -1.03 2.01 5.89
C MET A 27 -1.27 0.70 6.65
N MET A 28 -2.41 0.04 6.41
CA MET A 28 -2.72 -1.26 7.00
C MET A 28 -1.79 -2.36 6.49
N THR A 29 -1.48 -2.36 5.21
CA THR A 29 -0.56 -3.32 4.59
C THR A 29 0.84 -3.21 5.20
N CYS A 30 1.34 -1.98 5.36
CA CYS A 30 2.65 -1.72 5.93
C CYS A 30 2.73 -2.16 7.40
N ILE A 31 1.74 -1.81 8.23
CA ILE A 31 1.81 -2.15 9.65
C ILE A 31 1.70 -3.66 9.89
N LEU A 32 0.84 -4.37 9.16
CA LEU A 32 0.76 -5.83 9.25
C LEU A 32 2.05 -6.52 8.82
N PHE A 33 2.74 -5.97 7.82
CA PHE A 33 4.06 -6.44 7.44
C PHE A 33 5.05 -6.24 8.60
N LEU A 34 5.16 -5.03 9.15
CA LEU A 34 6.10 -4.70 10.23
C LEU A 34 5.87 -5.52 11.50
N GLU A 35 4.63 -5.93 11.75
CA GLU A 35 4.27 -6.82 12.86
C GLU A 35 4.60 -8.30 12.59
N SER A 36 4.84 -8.68 11.34
CA SER A 36 5.02 -10.09 10.93
C SER A 36 6.43 -10.42 10.51
N LYS A 37 7.14 -9.48 9.91
CA LYS A 37 8.44 -9.66 9.26
C LYS A 37 9.37 -8.48 9.52
N GLY A 38 10.66 -8.73 9.45
CA GLY A 38 11.67 -7.67 9.47
C GLY A 38 11.90 -7.05 8.10
N LEU A 39 12.48 -5.84 8.08
CA LEU A 39 12.80 -5.08 6.86
C LEU A 39 13.91 -5.72 5.99
N ASN A 40 14.63 -6.72 6.51
CA ASN A 40 15.70 -7.42 5.81
C ASN A 40 15.27 -8.79 5.24
N ALA A 41 13.98 -9.13 5.29
CA ALA A 41 13.48 -10.35 4.68
C ALA A 41 13.56 -10.26 3.15
N GLU A 42 14.02 -11.32 2.50
CA GLU A 42 14.01 -11.39 1.04
C GLU A 42 12.63 -11.83 0.55
N PHE A 43 12.06 -11.06 -0.37
CA PHE A 43 10.77 -11.35 -0.97
C PHE A 43 10.92 -11.59 -2.47
N LYS A 44 10.28 -12.67 -2.92
CA LYS A 44 10.21 -13.03 -4.34
C LYS A 44 8.98 -12.41 -4.97
N VAL A 45 9.17 -11.77 -6.11
CA VAL A 45 8.09 -11.23 -6.94
C VAL A 45 7.39 -12.36 -7.68
N THR A 46 6.08 -12.45 -7.57
CA THR A 46 5.27 -13.37 -8.36
C THR A 46 4.86 -12.73 -9.68
N GLN A 47 4.47 -13.53 -10.66
CA GLN A 47 3.94 -13.02 -11.92
C GLN A 47 2.68 -12.16 -11.72
N ALA A 48 1.81 -12.56 -10.79
CA ALA A 48 0.61 -11.79 -10.45
C ALA A 48 0.94 -10.42 -9.83
N ALA A 49 1.98 -10.34 -9.00
CA ALA A 49 2.44 -9.06 -8.44
C ALA A 49 3.03 -8.15 -9.52
N ALA A 50 3.82 -8.73 -10.44
CA ALA A 50 4.41 -8.00 -11.55
C ALA A 50 3.37 -7.45 -12.54
N ALA A 51 2.22 -8.13 -12.69
CA ALA A 51 1.13 -7.72 -13.57
C ALA A 51 0.11 -6.77 -12.88
N THR A 52 0.39 -6.31 -11.66
CA THR A 52 -0.52 -5.42 -10.93
C THR A 52 -0.48 -4.02 -11.52
N GLU A 53 -1.66 -3.41 -11.76
CA GLU A 53 -1.79 -2.03 -12.27
C GLU A 53 -1.14 -1.00 -11.32
N ASP A 54 -0.67 0.11 -11.87
CA ASP A 54 -0.01 1.20 -11.16
C ASP A 54 1.19 0.72 -10.31
N SER A 55 2.05 -0.10 -10.93
CA SER A 55 3.30 -0.62 -10.33
C SER A 55 4.50 0.06 -10.97
N TYR A 56 5.06 1.04 -10.29
CA TYR A 56 6.13 1.91 -10.81
C TYR A 56 7.49 1.23 -10.86
N LEU A 57 7.73 0.24 -10.01
CA LEU A 57 8.96 -0.55 -10.01
C LEU A 57 9.13 -1.43 -11.26
N GLU A 58 8.06 -1.64 -12.03
CA GLU A 58 8.07 -2.53 -13.20
C GLU A 58 8.73 -3.89 -12.92
N MET A 59 8.42 -4.44 -11.76
CA MET A 59 8.99 -5.71 -11.30
C MET A 59 8.63 -6.85 -12.23
N LYS A 60 9.55 -7.81 -12.39
CA LYS A 60 9.32 -9.03 -13.16
C LYS A 60 9.16 -10.23 -12.24
N GLY A 61 8.34 -11.20 -12.65
CA GLY A 61 8.19 -12.45 -11.93
C GLY A 61 9.54 -13.16 -11.76
N GLY A 62 9.83 -13.60 -10.54
CA GLY A 62 11.10 -14.23 -10.17
C GLY A 62 12.14 -13.28 -9.58
N GLU A 63 12.05 -11.98 -9.82
CA GLU A 63 12.93 -10.99 -9.18
C GLU A 63 12.82 -11.03 -7.66
N ARG A 64 13.86 -10.55 -6.97
CA ARG A 64 13.94 -10.53 -5.52
C ARG A 64 14.35 -9.16 -5.02
N LEU A 65 13.64 -8.68 -3.99
CA LEU A 65 13.97 -7.45 -3.27
C LEU A 65 13.95 -7.71 -1.77
N LEU A 66 14.72 -6.93 -1.04
CA LEU A 66 14.55 -6.87 0.40
C LEU A 66 13.22 -6.21 0.73
N SER A 67 12.55 -6.72 1.75
CA SER A 67 11.24 -6.23 2.18
C SER A 67 11.25 -4.74 2.53
N GLY A 68 12.37 -4.22 3.06
CA GLY A 68 12.55 -2.79 3.34
C GLY A 68 12.50 -1.92 2.09
N GLU A 69 13.07 -2.39 0.98
CA GLU A 69 13.02 -1.69 -0.31
C GLU A 69 11.58 -1.62 -0.83
N LEU A 70 10.87 -2.75 -0.79
CA LEU A 70 9.45 -2.83 -1.19
C LEU A 70 8.57 -1.95 -0.32
N MET A 71 8.79 -1.95 1.02
CA MET A 71 8.03 -1.12 1.94
C MET A 71 8.26 0.37 1.68
N ARG A 72 9.50 0.75 1.41
CA ARG A 72 9.84 2.14 1.11
C ARG A 72 9.11 2.62 -0.13
N GLU A 73 9.20 1.87 -1.22
CA GLU A 73 8.54 2.22 -2.47
C GLU A 73 7.00 2.22 -2.34
N MET A 74 6.44 1.20 -1.72
CA MET A 74 5.01 1.12 -1.46
C MET A 74 4.48 2.35 -0.70
N MET A 75 5.26 2.90 0.23
CA MET A 75 4.84 4.06 1.01
C MET A 75 5.16 5.40 0.34
N MET A 76 6.22 5.51 -0.45
CA MET A 76 6.64 6.72 -1.15
C MET A 76 5.83 6.98 -2.42
N GLU A 77 5.97 6.15 -3.44
CA GLU A 77 5.28 6.33 -4.73
C GLU A 77 3.96 5.56 -4.82
N SER A 78 3.72 4.70 -3.84
CA SER A 78 2.43 3.98 -3.78
C SER A 78 2.33 2.76 -4.69
N ASP A 79 3.46 2.09 -4.99
CA ASP A 79 3.50 0.91 -5.85
C ASP A 79 2.50 -0.18 -5.40
N ASN A 80 1.63 -0.59 -6.34
CA ASN A 80 0.60 -1.59 -6.05
C ASN A 80 1.17 -3.02 -6.10
N GLY A 81 2.10 -3.27 -7.00
CA GLY A 81 2.79 -4.55 -7.11
C GLY A 81 3.55 -4.88 -5.84
N ALA A 82 4.25 -3.89 -5.26
CA ALA A 82 4.91 -4.04 -3.96
C ALA A 82 3.94 -4.47 -2.85
N ALA A 83 2.74 -3.88 -2.81
CA ALA A 83 1.71 -4.29 -1.85
C ALA A 83 1.25 -5.76 -2.06
N VAL A 84 1.17 -6.21 -3.31
CA VAL A 84 0.84 -7.61 -3.64
C VAL A 84 1.96 -8.55 -3.24
N VAL A 85 3.23 -8.20 -3.55
CA VAL A 85 4.40 -8.98 -3.11
C VAL A 85 4.38 -9.17 -1.60
N VAL A 86 4.13 -8.10 -0.85
CA VAL A 86 4.01 -8.15 0.61
C VAL A 86 2.90 -9.09 1.05
N ALA A 87 1.70 -8.93 0.53
CA ALA A 87 0.55 -9.75 0.92
C ALA A 87 0.81 -11.25 0.69
N GLN A 88 1.42 -11.60 -0.44
CA GLN A 88 1.74 -12.98 -0.79
C GLN A 88 2.85 -13.57 0.08
N ASN A 89 3.91 -12.81 0.36
CA ASN A 89 5.03 -13.29 1.19
C ASN A 89 4.69 -13.33 2.70
N VAL A 90 3.73 -12.53 3.16
CA VAL A 90 3.30 -12.50 4.57
C VAL A 90 2.20 -13.52 4.88
N SER A 91 1.26 -13.71 3.96
CA SER A 91 0.05 -14.53 4.21
C SER A 91 -0.20 -15.62 3.16
N GLY A 92 0.69 -15.76 2.16
CA GLY A 92 0.58 -16.74 1.09
C GLY A 92 -0.41 -16.35 -0.02
N SER A 93 -1.39 -15.47 0.26
CA SER A 93 -2.33 -14.99 -0.76
C SER A 93 -2.90 -13.61 -0.41
N ILE A 94 -3.41 -12.91 -1.44
CA ILE A 94 -4.11 -11.62 -1.26
C ILE A 94 -5.36 -11.78 -0.38
N LEU A 95 -6.12 -12.85 -0.54
CA LEU A 95 -7.34 -13.09 0.23
C LEU A 95 -7.03 -13.29 1.71
N LYS A 96 -6.11 -14.18 2.05
CA LYS A 96 -5.69 -14.40 3.44
C LYS A 96 -5.10 -13.13 4.07
N PHE A 97 -4.41 -12.31 3.28
CA PHE A 97 -3.91 -11.04 3.76
C PHE A 97 -5.04 -10.03 4.02
N ALA A 98 -6.04 -9.97 3.13
CA ALA A 98 -7.22 -9.14 3.31
C ALA A 98 -8.02 -9.54 4.57
N ASP A 99 -8.14 -10.83 4.87
CA ASP A 99 -8.74 -11.30 6.12
C ASP A 99 -8.00 -10.74 7.34
N ARG A 100 -6.66 -10.84 7.37
CA ARG A 100 -5.84 -10.25 8.44
C ARG A 100 -5.99 -8.74 8.54
N MET A 101 -6.11 -8.02 7.39
CA MET A 101 -6.37 -6.58 7.38
C MET A 101 -7.70 -6.26 8.06
N ASN A 102 -8.74 -7.06 7.83
CA ASN A 102 -10.05 -6.90 8.41
C ASN A 102 -10.08 -7.24 9.91
N GLU A 103 -9.37 -8.27 10.32
CA GLU A 103 -9.15 -8.60 11.73
C GLU A 103 -8.46 -7.46 12.46
N LYS A 104 -7.34 -6.96 11.92
CA LYS A 104 -6.63 -5.81 12.50
C LYS A 104 -7.50 -4.54 12.55
N ALA A 105 -8.27 -4.26 11.51
CA ALA A 105 -9.21 -3.14 11.52
C ALA A 105 -10.24 -3.27 12.66
N LYS A 106 -10.75 -4.48 12.90
CA LYS A 106 -11.67 -4.77 14.00
C LYS A 106 -10.99 -4.59 15.37
N GLU A 107 -9.75 -5.10 15.54
CA GLU A 107 -8.93 -4.91 16.75
C GLU A 107 -8.72 -3.41 17.07
N LEU A 108 -8.49 -2.59 16.02
CA LEU A 108 -8.34 -1.14 16.15
C LEU A 108 -9.67 -0.40 16.37
N GLY A 109 -10.78 -1.11 16.51
CA GLY A 109 -12.11 -0.54 16.72
C GLY A 109 -12.66 0.19 15.49
N CYS A 110 -12.24 -0.17 14.27
CA CYS A 110 -12.82 0.34 13.04
C CYS A 110 -14.21 -0.28 12.83
N LYS A 111 -15.24 0.57 12.75
CA LYS A 111 -16.63 0.11 12.70
C LYS A 111 -17.22 0.04 11.29
N LYS A 112 -16.61 0.77 10.34
CA LYS A 112 -17.13 0.93 8.97
C LYS A 112 -16.02 0.79 7.95
N THR A 113 -15.14 -0.22 8.13
CA THR A 113 -13.99 -0.51 7.29
C THR A 113 -14.02 -1.95 6.83
N HIS A 114 -13.74 -2.17 5.56
CA HIS A 114 -13.53 -3.48 4.98
C HIS A 114 -12.49 -3.38 3.86
N PHE A 115 -11.50 -4.23 3.91
CA PHE A 115 -10.43 -4.34 2.93
C PHE A 115 -10.62 -5.61 2.09
N SER A 116 -10.55 -5.47 0.76
CA SER A 116 -10.61 -6.58 -0.19
C SER A 116 -9.26 -6.82 -0.90
N ASN A 117 -8.32 -5.90 -0.74
CA ASN A 117 -6.99 -5.98 -1.35
C ASN A 117 -5.96 -5.18 -0.55
N PRO A 118 -4.64 -5.41 -0.76
CA PRO A 118 -3.59 -4.75 0.02
C PRO A 118 -3.20 -3.35 -0.50
N HIS A 119 -3.64 -2.95 -1.70
CA HIS A 119 -3.16 -1.75 -2.38
C HIS A 119 -4.14 -0.58 -2.40
N GLY A 120 -5.45 -0.85 -2.42
CA GLY A 120 -6.49 0.19 -2.42
C GLY A 120 -7.10 0.50 -3.79
N LEU A 121 -6.83 -0.29 -4.83
CA LEU A 121 -7.60 -0.24 -6.07
C LEU A 121 -9.08 -0.52 -5.77
N THR A 122 -9.94 0.10 -6.54
CA THR A 122 -11.39 0.05 -6.31
C THR A 122 -11.91 -1.38 -6.46
N ALA A 123 -12.58 -1.87 -5.42
CA ALA A 123 -13.24 -3.17 -5.42
C ALA A 123 -14.59 -3.09 -4.69
N LYS A 124 -15.53 -4.00 -5.01
CA LYS A 124 -16.93 -4.00 -4.52
C LYS A 124 -16.86 -4.06 -3.01
N TRP A 125 -16.36 -4.29 -2.16
CA TRP A 125 -16.42 -4.27 -0.69
C TRP A 125 -15.18 -3.59 -0.07
N HIS A 126 -14.49 -2.75 -0.85
CA HIS A 126 -13.29 -2.05 -0.36
C HIS A 126 -13.63 -0.62 0.05
N TYR A 127 -13.84 -0.40 1.34
CA TYR A 127 -14.25 0.90 1.88
C TYR A 127 -13.72 1.15 3.29
N SER A 128 -13.68 2.42 3.67
CA SER A 128 -13.38 2.87 5.01
C SER A 128 -14.07 4.22 5.29
N THR A 129 -13.77 4.82 6.44
CA THR A 129 -14.20 6.17 6.82
C THR A 129 -13.01 7.01 7.26
N ALA A 130 -13.16 8.34 7.27
CA ALA A 130 -12.09 9.21 7.76
C ALA A 130 -11.77 8.93 9.24
N ARG A 131 -12.77 8.59 10.06
CA ARG A 131 -12.59 8.21 11.46
C ARG A 131 -11.78 6.92 11.59
N ASP A 132 -12.13 5.89 10.84
CA ASP A 132 -11.42 4.62 10.93
C ASP A 132 -10.00 4.72 10.37
N MET A 133 -9.80 5.45 9.25
CA MET A 133 -8.47 5.74 8.74
C MET A 133 -7.60 6.52 9.73
N ALA A 134 -8.20 7.43 10.53
CA ALA A 134 -7.48 8.15 11.57
C ALA A 134 -7.01 7.21 12.70
N LYS A 135 -7.84 6.25 13.13
CA LYS A 135 -7.44 5.22 14.10
C LYS A 135 -6.27 4.38 13.59
N ILE A 136 -6.37 3.92 12.33
CA ILE A 136 -5.29 3.16 11.67
C ILE A 136 -4.01 4.01 11.63
N ALA A 137 -4.10 5.26 11.20
CA ALA A 137 -2.95 6.15 11.11
C ALA A 137 -2.29 6.39 12.48
N VAL A 138 -3.07 6.62 13.54
CA VAL A 138 -2.54 6.75 14.92
C VAL A 138 -1.81 5.49 15.34
N TYR A 139 -2.39 4.33 15.09
CA TYR A 139 -1.76 3.07 15.42
C TYR A 139 -0.43 2.88 14.68
N CYS A 140 -0.43 3.10 13.37
CA CYS A 140 0.77 3.01 12.53
C CYS A 140 1.87 3.98 13.00
N MET A 141 1.52 5.21 13.34
CA MET A 141 2.48 6.23 13.77
C MET A 141 3.10 5.96 15.16
N LYS A 142 2.66 4.95 15.90
CA LYS A 142 3.34 4.47 17.12
C LYS A 142 4.56 3.58 16.80
N ASN A 143 4.60 2.99 15.62
CA ASN A 143 5.70 2.13 15.18
C ASN A 143 6.84 2.98 14.61
N LYS A 144 8.08 2.77 15.09
CA LYS A 144 9.27 3.55 14.67
C LYS A 144 9.64 3.32 13.20
N ASP A 145 9.57 2.08 12.75
CA ASP A 145 9.91 1.71 11.37
C ASP A 145 8.88 2.27 10.40
N PHE A 146 7.60 2.25 10.77
CA PHE A 146 6.55 2.90 10.00
C PHE A 146 6.82 4.41 9.86
N ARG A 147 7.13 5.12 10.95
CA ARG A 147 7.48 6.55 10.92
C ARG A 147 8.66 6.82 9.99
N ASN A 148 9.67 5.98 10.06
CA ASN A 148 10.84 6.09 9.20
C ASN A 148 10.45 5.95 7.72
N LEU A 149 9.71 4.90 7.37
CA LEU A 149 9.27 4.64 6.00
C LEU A 149 8.45 5.78 5.40
N VAL A 150 7.54 6.40 6.15
CA VAL A 150 6.63 7.44 5.63
C VAL A 150 7.22 8.85 5.59
N ASN A 151 8.40 9.05 6.18
CA ASN A 151 9.09 10.35 6.22
C ASN A 151 10.16 10.51 5.12
N HIS A 152 10.36 9.50 4.26
CA HIS A 152 11.31 9.59 3.17
C HIS A 152 10.79 10.48 2.04
N ARG A 153 11.66 11.35 1.52
CA ARG A 153 11.34 12.23 0.37
C ARG A 153 11.89 11.66 -0.94
N LYS A 154 13.11 11.16 -0.91
CA LYS A 154 13.79 10.54 -2.04
C LYS A 154 14.54 9.30 -1.57
N SER A 155 14.61 8.30 -2.41
CA SER A 155 15.35 7.09 -2.16
C SER A 155 15.84 6.48 -3.46
N VAL A 156 16.80 5.56 -3.35
CA VAL A 156 17.14 4.63 -4.42
C VAL A 156 16.76 3.25 -3.95
N ILE A 157 15.89 2.60 -4.69
CA ILE A 157 15.44 1.23 -4.44
C ILE A 157 16.41 0.28 -5.14
N HIS A 158 16.85 -0.76 -4.46
CA HIS A 158 17.83 -1.72 -4.96
C HIS A 158 17.21 -3.12 -5.02
N TRP A 159 17.43 -3.80 -6.15
CA TRP A 159 17.08 -5.22 -6.28
C TRP A 159 18.15 -6.09 -5.62
N HIS A 160 17.71 -7.10 -4.91
CA HIS A 160 18.59 -8.15 -4.47
C HIS A 160 18.99 -9.07 -5.65
N SER A 161 18.02 -9.34 -6.51
CA SER A 161 18.24 -10.06 -7.77
C SER A 161 17.27 -9.54 -8.85
N PRO A 162 17.78 -9.03 -9.98
CA PRO A 162 19.18 -8.82 -10.36
C PRO A 162 19.86 -7.67 -9.58
N SER A 163 21.03 -7.89 -9.04
CA SER A 163 21.69 -6.97 -8.07
C SER A 163 22.12 -5.60 -8.62
N ARG A 164 22.18 -5.44 -9.94
CA ARG A 164 22.54 -4.15 -10.58
C ARG A 164 21.34 -3.26 -10.88
N ARG A 165 20.14 -3.76 -10.67
CA ARG A 165 18.91 -3.00 -10.95
C ARG A 165 18.63 -2.05 -9.81
N THR A 166 18.38 -0.79 -10.14
CA THR A 166 17.97 0.25 -9.19
C THR A 166 16.84 1.09 -9.75
N TYR A 167 16.10 1.75 -8.86
CA TYR A 167 15.03 2.67 -9.21
C TYR A 167 15.10 3.91 -8.30
N LYS A 168 15.03 5.11 -8.89
CA LYS A 168 14.99 6.36 -8.13
C LYS A 168 13.55 6.68 -7.79
N SER A 169 13.25 6.71 -6.50
CA SER A 169 11.91 6.94 -5.96
C SER A 169 11.80 8.32 -5.33
N GLU A 170 10.67 9.00 -5.54
CA GLU A 170 10.33 10.26 -4.89
C GLU A 170 8.92 10.21 -4.33
N THR A 171 8.73 10.76 -3.12
CA THR A 171 7.44 10.70 -2.44
C THR A 171 6.35 11.48 -3.17
N THR A 172 5.16 10.92 -3.21
CA THR A 172 3.93 11.62 -3.67
C THR A 172 3.33 12.55 -2.61
N ASN A 173 3.89 12.59 -1.40
CA ASN A 173 3.43 13.46 -0.32
C ASN A 173 4.07 14.83 -0.39
N GLU A 174 3.40 15.77 -1.04
CA GLU A 174 3.89 17.14 -1.24
C GLU A 174 4.07 17.98 0.04
N LEU A 175 3.58 17.52 1.18
CA LEU A 175 3.78 18.22 2.45
C LEU A 175 5.17 18.01 3.02
N LEU A 176 5.81 16.86 2.73
CA LEU A 176 7.14 16.54 3.25
C LEU A 176 8.18 17.55 2.72
N GLY A 177 8.83 18.22 3.67
CA GLY A 177 9.84 19.24 3.39
C GLY A 177 9.27 20.58 2.89
N LYS A 178 7.93 20.74 2.79
CA LYS A 178 7.28 22.00 2.39
C LYS A 178 6.35 22.55 3.47
N TYR A 179 5.80 21.71 4.33
CA TYR A 179 4.94 22.10 5.45
C TYR A 179 5.70 21.87 6.76
N ASP A 180 5.75 22.90 7.61
CA ASP A 180 6.50 22.85 8.87
C ASP A 180 6.02 21.74 9.78
N GLY A 181 6.97 20.88 10.20
CA GLY A 181 6.75 19.72 11.03
C GLY A 181 6.15 18.51 10.31
N ALA A 182 5.89 18.56 8.99
CA ALA A 182 5.36 17.40 8.25
C ALA A 182 6.30 16.19 8.35
N ASN A 183 5.74 15.03 8.74
CA ASN A 183 6.47 13.79 8.97
C ASN A 183 5.76 12.53 8.44
N GLY A 184 4.80 12.68 7.52
CA GLY A 184 4.07 11.57 6.89
C GLY A 184 2.71 11.99 6.37
N ILE A 185 1.84 11.10 5.92
CA ILE A 185 1.89 9.62 6.03
C ILE A 185 1.73 8.99 4.64
N LYS A 186 0.54 9.15 4.00
CA LYS A 186 0.22 8.46 2.74
C LYS A 186 -0.76 9.24 1.89
N THR A 187 -0.54 9.24 0.59
CA THR A 187 -1.47 9.76 -0.43
C THR A 187 -2.26 8.63 -1.07
N GLY A 188 -3.38 8.96 -1.71
CA GLY A 188 -4.16 8.01 -2.48
C GLY A 188 -4.99 8.70 -3.56
N TRP A 189 -5.20 7.99 -4.65
CA TRP A 189 -6.09 8.39 -5.72
C TRP A 189 -6.67 7.17 -6.42
N THR A 190 -7.94 7.17 -6.69
CA THR A 190 -8.62 6.36 -7.71
C THR A 190 -9.79 7.17 -8.24
N ASN A 191 -10.35 6.79 -9.40
CA ASN A 191 -11.52 7.49 -9.93
C ASN A 191 -12.72 7.46 -8.97
N ALA A 192 -12.90 6.38 -8.21
CA ALA A 192 -13.95 6.26 -7.21
C ALA A 192 -13.65 7.06 -5.92
N ALA A 193 -12.40 7.02 -5.46
CA ALA A 193 -11.99 7.68 -4.22
C ALA A 193 -11.75 9.19 -4.38
N LYS A 194 -11.35 9.64 -5.59
CA LYS A 194 -10.79 10.98 -5.82
C LYS A 194 -9.56 11.22 -4.93
N GLY A 195 -9.22 12.45 -4.60
CA GLY A 195 -8.08 12.79 -3.77
C GLY A 195 -8.23 12.33 -2.32
N CYS A 196 -7.27 11.53 -1.84
CA CYS A 196 -7.16 11.12 -0.45
C CYS A 196 -5.76 11.44 0.09
N VAL A 197 -5.65 11.87 1.34
CA VAL A 197 -4.39 11.99 2.06
C VAL A 197 -4.58 11.74 3.55
N ALA A 198 -3.68 10.98 4.12
CA ALA A 198 -3.38 10.94 5.54
C ALA A 198 -2.11 11.77 5.73
N ALA A 199 -2.22 12.92 6.34
CA ALA A 199 -1.12 13.84 6.59
C ALA A 199 -0.83 13.90 8.09
N SER A 200 0.44 13.93 8.48
CA SER A 200 0.83 14.20 9.84
C SER A 200 1.90 15.28 9.92
N ALA A 201 1.85 16.04 11.02
CA ALA A 201 2.85 17.03 11.33
C ALA A 201 3.06 17.10 12.86
N LYS A 202 4.30 17.38 13.27
CA LYS A 202 4.69 17.53 14.68
C LYS A 202 5.36 18.88 14.88
N ARG A 203 4.86 19.66 15.87
CA ARG A 203 5.48 20.91 16.35
C ARG A 203 5.57 20.85 17.87
N GLY A 204 6.78 20.87 18.39
CA GLY A 204 7.01 20.63 19.83
C GLY A 204 6.41 19.30 20.26
N ASP A 205 5.59 19.32 21.30
CA ASP A 205 4.90 18.13 21.85
C ASP A 205 3.58 17.81 21.17
N VAL A 206 3.11 18.64 20.27
CA VAL A 206 1.85 18.44 19.55
C VAL A 206 2.11 17.75 18.24
N GLU A 207 1.53 16.56 18.06
CA GLU A 207 1.51 15.83 16.79
C GLU A 207 0.08 15.61 16.34
N LEU A 208 -0.21 16.00 15.11
CA LEU A 208 -1.54 15.98 14.52
C LEU A 208 -1.59 15.05 13.32
N ILE A 209 -2.75 14.40 13.14
CA ILE A 209 -3.05 13.60 11.96
C ILE A 209 -4.34 14.11 11.33
N ALA A 210 -4.27 14.54 10.07
CA ALA A 210 -5.40 14.94 9.26
C ALA A 210 -5.70 13.88 8.19
N ILE A 211 -6.94 13.42 8.14
CA ILE A 211 -7.42 12.51 7.09
C ILE A 211 -8.37 13.28 6.19
N VAL A 212 -8.02 13.39 4.91
CA VAL A 212 -8.87 13.94 3.86
C VAL A 212 -9.24 12.81 2.90
N MET A 213 -10.52 12.65 2.63
CA MET A 213 -11.05 11.64 1.70
C MET A 213 -12.05 12.27 0.73
N LYS A 214 -12.02 11.86 -0.53
CA LYS A 214 -12.92 12.33 -1.57
C LYS A 214 -12.74 13.83 -1.87
N SER A 215 -11.52 14.32 -1.81
CA SER A 215 -11.19 15.67 -2.27
C SER A 215 -11.30 15.76 -3.79
N LYS A 216 -11.61 16.93 -4.29
CA LYS A 216 -11.90 17.19 -5.70
C LYS A 216 -10.76 16.72 -6.62
N ASP A 217 -9.52 17.08 -6.27
CA ASP A 217 -8.32 16.82 -7.05
C ASP A 217 -7.07 16.66 -6.17
N HIS A 218 -5.92 16.48 -6.80
CA HIS A 218 -4.63 16.30 -6.11
C HIS A 218 -4.21 17.53 -5.29
N ALA A 219 -4.35 18.74 -5.83
CA ALA A 219 -3.95 19.98 -5.14
C ALA A 219 -4.87 20.26 -3.94
N THR A 220 -6.17 20.13 -4.15
CA THR A 220 -7.19 20.41 -3.12
C THR A 220 -7.01 19.52 -1.88
N ARG A 221 -6.64 18.24 -2.03
CA ARG A 221 -6.41 17.35 -0.87
C ARG A 221 -5.31 17.85 0.06
N PHE A 222 -4.23 18.42 -0.51
CA PHE A 222 -3.14 18.97 0.29
C PHE A 222 -3.50 20.34 0.88
N ALA A 223 -4.23 21.19 0.14
CA ALA A 223 -4.72 22.45 0.66
C ALA A 223 -5.68 22.23 1.86
N ASP A 224 -6.57 21.25 1.76
CA ASP A 224 -7.48 20.88 2.85
C ASP A 224 -6.71 20.32 4.06
N ALA A 225 -5.72 19.45 3.81
CA ALA A 225 -4.88 18.90 4.89
C ALA A 225 -4.10 19.99 5.62
N LYS A 226 -3.51 20.96 4.88
CA LYS A 226 -2.81 22.11 5.46
C LYS A 226 -3.74 22.95 6.34
N LYS A 227 -4.92 23.32 5.84
CA LYS A 227 -5.92 24.08 6.61
C LYS A 227 -6.31 23.37 7.90
N LEU A 228 -6.49 22.04 7.84
CA LEU A 228 -6.79 21.25 9.03
C LEU A 228 -5.63 21.29 10.04
N LEU A 229 -4.39 21.03 9.58
CA LEU A 229 -3.21 21.04 10.43
C LEU A 229 -2.98 22.45 11.05
N ASP A 230 -3.10 23.52 10.26
CA ASP A 230 -2.98 24.90 10.76
C ASP A 230 -4.01 25.20 11.85
N TYR A 231 -5.27 24.82 11.60
CA TYR A 231 -6.31 24.94 12.65
C TYR A 231 -5.98 24.12 13.90
N GLY A 232 -5.52 22.89 13.74
CA GLY A 232 -5.18 22.04 14.90
C GLY A 232 -4.03 22.61 15.73
N PHE A 233 -3.01 23.16 15.11
CA PHE A 233 -1.92 23.83 15.82
C PHE A 233 -2.38 25.15 16.47
N SER A 234 -3.26 25.92 15.83
CA SER A 234 -3.77 27.18 16.39
C SER A 234 -4.57 26.97 17.69
N VAL A 235 -5.22 25.81 17.84
CA VAL A 235 -5.92 25.43 19.09
C VAL A 235 -5.05 24.58 20.03
N GLY A 236 -3.74 24.54 19.80
CA GLY A 236 -2.78 23.81 20.64
C GLY A 236 -2.99 22.29 20.66
N GLY A 237 -3.56 21.74 19.62
CA GLY A 237 -3.84 20.30 19.52
C GLY A 237 -4.89 19.80 20.53
N LYS A 238 -5.64 20.70 21.16
CA LYS A 238 -6.69 20.35 22.13
C LYS A 238 -7.88 19.74 21.37
N GLY A 239 -8.17 18.48 21.63
CA GLY A 239 -9.30 17.76 21.07
C GLY A 239 -10.14 17.12 22.15
N LYS A 240 -11.42 16.90 21.87
CA LYS A 240 -12.28 16.08 22.73
C LYS A 240 -11.85 14.62 22.58
N VAL A 241 -11.42 13.99 23.66
CA VAL A 241 -11.24 12.53 23.68
C VAL A 241 -12.63 11.92 23.49
N PRO A 242 -12.84 11.06 22.47
CA PRO A 242 -14.12 10.36 22.37
C PRO A 242 -14.32 9.58 23.66
N ALA A 243 -15.50 9.71 24.30
CA ALA A 243 -15.85 8.84 25.39
C ALA A 243 -15.71 7.40 24.89
N GLU A 244 -14.84 6.62 25.49
CA GLU A 244 -14.76 5.18 25.25
C GLU A 244 -16.15 4.63 25.56
N GLN A 245 -16.88 4.27 24.50
CA GLN A 245 -18.01 3.40 24.73
C GLN A 245 -17.42 2.09 25.26
N PRO A 246 -17.80 1.65 26.45
CA PRO A 246 -17.29 0.41 27.00
C PRO A 246 -17.55 -0.66 25.94
N VAL A 247 -16.49 -1.32 25.49
CA VAL A 247 -16.58 -2.52 24.70
C VAL A 247 -17.39 -3.46 25.58
N LYS A 248 -18.68 -3.64 25.31
CA LYS A 248 -19.45 -4.71 25.92
C LYS A 248 -18.70 -5.97 25.54
N ALA A 249 -18.00 -6.53 26.52
CA ALA A 249 -17.41 -7.83 26.40
C ALA A 249 -18.57 -8.76 26.03
N ASP A 250 -18.61 -9.19 24.77
CA ASP A 250 -19.56 -10.19 24.30
C ASP A 250 -19.09 -11.51 24.90
N THR A 251 -19.51 -11.74 26.14
CA THR A 251 -19.36 -13.02 26.84
C THR A 251 -20.33 -14.03 26.24
N LYS A 252 -20.32 -14.19 24.92
CA LYS A 252 -20.89 -15.34 24.28
C LYS A 252 -19.89 -16.49 24.43
N ARG A 253 -20.15 -17.21 25.51
CA ARG A 253 -19.79 -18.59 25.79
C ARG A 253 -19.10 -19.27 24.61
N VAL A 254 -17.80 -19.43 24.74
CA VAL A 254 -17.04 -20.41 23.94
C VAL A 254 -17.73 -21.77 24.19
N PRO A 255 -18.20 -22.48 23.15
CA PRO A 255 -18.71 -23.82 23.36
C PRO A 255 -17.57 -24.68 23.94
N ASN A 256 -17.86 -25.29 25.06
CA ASN A 256 -16.93 -26.16 25.81
C ASN A 256 -16.61 -27.36 24.91
N VAL A 257 -15.53 -27.29 24.15
CA VAL A 257 -15.00 -28.45 23.44
C VAL A 257 -14.44 -29.37 24.50
N LYS A 258 -15.22 -30.43 24.82
CA LYS A 258 -14.75 -31.53 25.66
C LYS A 258 -13.45 -32.05 25.07
N LYS A 259 -12.37 -31.92 25.85
CA LYS A 259 -11.12 -32.64 25.56
C LYS A 259 -11.43 -34.12 25.54
N PRO A 260 -10.95 -34.90 24.54
CA PRO A 260 -10.99 -36.36 24.62
C PRO A 260 -10.12 -36.80 25.81
N GLY A 261 -10.73 -37.49 26.74
CA GLY A 261 -10.02 -38.03 27.90
C GLY A 261 -9.06 -39.12 27.45
N THR A 262 -7.79 -38.93 27.71
CA THR A 262 -6.78 -39.97 27.65
C THR A 262 -6.80 -40.72 28.96
N SER A 263 -7.51 -41.86 28.98
CA SER A 263 -7.25 -42.91 29.97
C SER A 263 -6.66 -44.12 29.22
N PHE A 264 -5.35 -44.25 29.26
CA PHE A 264 -4.68 -45.48 28.91
C PHE A 264 -4.76 -46.40 30.13
N SER A 265 -5.58 -47.47 30.03
CA SER A 265 -5.46 -48.65 30.88
C SER A 265 -4.79 -49.75 30.05
N SER A 266 -3.63 -50.17 30.53
CA SER A 266 -2.84 -51.26 29.98
C SER A 266 -3.48 -52.58 30.35
N THR A 267 -3.94 -53.36 29.37
CA THR A 267 -4.05 -54.82 29.49
C THR A 267 -3.53 -55.46 28.20
N VAL A 268 -2.41 -56.11 28.38
CA VAL A 268 -1.74 -56.94 27.38
C VAL A 268 -2.56 -58.20 27.20
N SER A 269 -3.01 -58.53 25.99
CA SER A 269 -3.44 -59.85 25.60
C SER A 269 -2.86 -60.19 24.23
N ASN A 270 -1.89 -61.13 24.26
CA ASN A 270 -1.28 -61.73 23.09
C ASN A 270 -2.26 -62.74 22.45
N LYS A 271 -2.60 -62.55 21.19
CA LYS A 271 -2.98 -63.62 20.27
C LYS A 271 -2.50 -63.25 18.84
N PRO A 272 -1.87 -64.21 18.14
CA PRO A 272 -1.38 -63.95 16.78
C PRO A 272 -2.52 -64.10 15.77
N VAL A 273 -2.65 -63.09 14.88
CA VAL A 273 -3.52 -63.19 13.71
C VAL A 273 -2.64 -63.29 12.49
N SER A 274 -2.80 -64.39 11.77
CA SER A 274 -2.20 -64.70 10.48
C SER A 274 -2.74 -63.75 9.41
N VAL A 275 -1.84 -63.06 8.71
CA VAL A 275 -2.14 -62.20 7.54
C VAL A 275 -1.92 -63.01 6.29
N SER A 276 -2.99 -63.29 5.54
CA SER A 276 -2.95 -63.82 4.18
C SER A 276 -2.71 -62.67 3.21
N VAL A 277 -1.62 -62.71 2.48
CA VAL A 277 -1.26 -61.82 1.40
C VAL A 277 -2.02 -62.24 0.15
N THR A 278 -2.88 -61.40 -0.37
CA THR A 278 -3.47 -61.54 -1.70
C THR A 278 -2.77 -60.53 -2.64
N GLU A 279 -1.98 -61.07 -3.54
CA GLU A 279 -1.36 -60.35 -4.66
C GLU A 279 -2.41 -59.91 -5.68
N SER A 280 -2.55 -58.62 -5.88
CA SER A 280 -3.32 -58.06 -6.99
C SER A 280 -2.36 -57.58 -8.09
N LYS A 281 -2.35 -58.31 -9.21
CA LYS A 281 -1.63 -57.99 -10.41
C LYS A 281 -2.19 -56.68 -11.03
N GLN A 282 -1.37 -55.65 -11.14
CA GLN A 282 -1.66 -54.50 -11.98
C GLN A 282 -1.32 -54.82 -13.43
N VAL A 283 -2.34 -54.67 -14.29
CA VAL A 283 -2.22 -54.72 -15.73
C VAL A 283 -1.71 -53.37 -16.21
N VAL A 284 -0.50 -53.33 -16.79
CA VAL A 284 0.08 -52.17 -17.45
C VAL A 284 -0.43 -52.15 -18.88
N THR A 285 -1.31 -51.21 -19.22
CA THR A 285 -1.67 -50.89 -20.56
C THR A 285 -0.72 -49.81 -21.11
N LYS A 286 0.09 -50.22 -22.07
CA LYS A 286 0.95 -49.31 -22.90
C LYS A 286 0.10 -48.50 -23.84
N GLN A 287 0.20 -47.18 -23.79
CA GLN A 287 -0.24 -46.28 -24.85
C GLN A 287 0.90 -46.07 -25.87
N PRO A 288 0.59 -45.89 -27.15
CA PRO A 288 1.60 -45.82 -28.22
C PRO A 288 2.24 -44.43 -28.31
N VAL A 289 3.55 -44.46 -28.55
CA VAL A 289 4.43 -43.31 -28.84
C VAL A 289 4.08 -42.74 -30.20
N ALA A 290 3.76 -41.44 -30.26
CA ALA A 290 3.62 -40.68 -31.49
C ALA A 290 5.02 -40.29 -31.98
N THR A 291 5.35 -40.75 -33.16
CA THR A 291 6.56 -40.44 -33.93
C THR A 291 6.56 -39.00 -34.46
N GLN A 292 7.65 -38.29 -34.22
CA GLN A 292 7.95 -37.00 -34.86
C GLN A 292 8.43 -37.22 -36.29
N PRO A 293 8.10 -36.32 -37.25
CA PRO A 293 8.69 -36.37 -38.61
C PRO A 293 10.09 -35.75 -38.64
N PRO A 294 10.93 -36.11 -39.64
CA PRO A 294 12.35 -35.81 -39.65
C PRO A 294 12.68 -34.37 -40.09
N VAL A 295 13.73 -33.83 -39.46
CA VAL A 295 14.37 -32.58 -39.78
C VAL A 295 15.12 -32.76 -41.11
N VAL A 296 14.78 -31.97 -42.15
CA VAL A 296 15.54 -31.87 -43.37
C VAL A 296 16.60 -30.78 -43.21
N SER A 297 17.84 -31.24 -43.27
CA SER A 297 19.04 -30.42 -43.39
C SER A 297 19.23 -30.04 -44.84
N SER A 298 19.35 -28.76 -45.14
CA SER A 298 19.95 -28.30 -46.41
C SER A 298 20.96 -27.19 -46.13
N SER A 299 22.19 -27.63 -46.31
CA SER A 299 23.40 -26.81 -46.49
C SER A 299 23.39 -26.23 -47.89
N MET A 300 23.81 -24.96 -48.08
CA MET A 300 24.73 -24.47 -49.12
C MET A 300 24.84 -22.95 -49.04
N THR A 301 25.99 -22.44 -48.71
CA THR A 301 27.12 -21.98 -49.55
C THR A 301 27.11 -20.47 -49.80
N LYS A 302 28.16 -19.86 -49.30
CA LYS A 302 28.94 -18.65 -49.61
C LYS A 302 28.64 -17.91 -50.91
N GLN A 303 28.65 -16.57 -50.82
CA GLN A 303 29.56 -15.67 -51.60
C GLN A 303 29.39 -14.23 -51.12
N SER A 304 30.44 -13.63 -50.55
CA SER A 304 31.36 -12.59 -51.03
C SER A 304 30.79 -11.21 -51.32
N GLU A 305 31.34 -10.30 -50.60
CA GLU A 305 31.55 -8.84 -50.64
C GLU A 305 31.79 -8.22 -52.05
N PRO A 306 32.15 -6.90 -52.13
CA PRO A 306 31.73 -5.63 -51.53
C PRO A 306 31.46 -4.54 -52.61
N VAL A 307 31.06 -3.28 -52.24
CA VAL A 307 31.46 -2.02 -52.90
C VAL A 307 30.88 -0.85 -52.11
N SER A 308 31.62 -0.09 -51.48
CA SER A 308 32.25 1.24 -51.44
C SER A 308 31.43 2.44 -51.87
N VAL A 309 31.48 3.43 -50.96
CA VAL A 309 31.78 4.88 -51.14
C VAL A 309 30.77 5.77 -51.85
N SER A 310 30.22 6.78 -51.11
CA SER A 310 30.65 8.17 -51.32
C SER A 310 29.94 9.15 -50.38
N ASN A 311 30.75 10.01 -49.80
CA ASN A 311 30.43 11.28 -49.13
C ASN A 311 29.54 12.20 -49.98
N GLN A 312 28.68 12.99 -49.30
CA GLN A 312 28.71 14.44 -49.49
C GLN A 312 27.99 15.17 -48.37
N SER A 313 28.73 16.07 -47.79
CA SER A 313 28.38 17.19 -46.91
C SER A 313 27.60 18.27 -47.68
N THR A 314 26.62 18.90 -46.98
CA THR A 314 26.39 20.38 -47.11
C THR A 314 25.51 20.88 -46.00
N SER A 315 26.09 21.68 -45.12
CA SER A 315 25.81 23.08 -44.73
C SER A 315 24.43 23.46 -44.23
N THR A 316 24.44 23.94 -42.99
CA THR A 316 23.53 24.87 -42.34
C THR A 316 23.19 26.13 -43.14
N PRO A 317 22.07 26.82 -42.85
CA PRO A 317 22.22 28.04 -42.07
C PRO A 317 21.17 28.28 -40.97
N ALA A 318 21.64 28.98 -39.95
CA ALA A 318 20.89 29.59 -38.88
C ALA A 318 20.09 30.79 -39.35
N VAL A 319 18.87 31.03 -38.82
CA VAL A 319 18.24 32.35 -38.77
C VAL A 319 17.51 32.56 -37.44
N SER A 320 17.90 33.59 -36.86
CA SER A 320 17.61 34.43 -35.71
C SER A 320 16.14 34.78 -35.47
N ALA A 321 15.78 34.83 -34.18
CA ALA A 321 15.01 35.83 -33.44
C ALA A 321 13.62 36.31 -33.94
N LYS A 322 12.61 36.22 -33.08
CA LYS A 322 11.89 37.36 -32.48
C LYS A 322 10.78 36.90 -31.54
N ALA A 323 10.84 37.35 -30.29
CA ALA A 323 9.69 37.45 -29.40
C ALA A 323 8.79 38.62 -29.83
N PRO A 324 7.53 38.59 -29.47
CA PRO A 324 6.96 39.76 -28.82
C PRO A 324 6.12 39.45 -27.58
N ALA A 325 6.01 40.49 -26.80
CA ALA A 325 5.45 40.61 -25.47
C ALA A 325 3.92 40.72 -25.43
N ALA A 326 3.40 40.40 -24.24
CA ALA A 326 2.40 41.12 -23.43
C ALA A 326 0.89 40.90 -23.65
N SER A 327 0.32 40.56 -22.49
CA SER A 327 -0.95 41.02 -21.89
C SER A 327 -2.24 40.32 -22.28
N SER A 328 -2.78 39.62 -21.30
CA SER A 328 -4.11 39.93 -20.77
C SER A 328 -4.42 38.99 -19.55
N THR A 329 -4.69 39.62 -18.42
CA THR A 329 -5.31 39.09 -17.22
C THR A 329 -6.73 38.59 -17.52
N PRO A 330 -7.17 37.50 -16.88
CA PRO A 330 -8.57 37.36 -16.55
C PRO A 330 -8.81 37.30 -15.04
N THR A 331 -9.77 38.04 -14.68
CA THR A 331 -10.49 38.30 -13.45
C THR A 331 -10.77 37.01 -12.65
N ALA A 332 -10.45 37.06 -11.33
CA ALA A 332 -10.79 36.08 -10.33
C ALA A 332 -12.30 36.09 -10.02
N ASN A 333 -12.97 34.97 -10.19
CA ASN A 333 -14.24 34.72 -9.55
C ASN A 333 -14.02 33.89 -8.27
N ASN A 334 -14.12 34.62 -7.16
CA ASN A 334 -13.95 34.15 -5.80
C ASN A 334 -15.32 33.69 -5.25
N THR A 335 -15.57 32.37 -5.20
CA THR A 335 -16.63 31.83 -4.36
C THR A 335 -16.01 31.21 -3.11
N GLY A 336 -15.65 32.10 -2.18
CA GLY A 336 -15.11 31.74 -0.89
C GLY A 336 -16.15 31.16 0.06
N ILE A 337 -15.82 30.00 0.60
CA ILE A 337 -16.49 29.48 1.81
C ILE A 337 -16.08 30.36 2.98
N ARG A 338 -17.01 31.16 3.50
CA ARG A 338 -16.82 31.97 4.71
C ARG A 338 -16.72 31.05 5.93
N MET A 339 -15.60 31.12 6.63
CA MET A 339 -15.47 30.65 8.02
C MET A 339 -16.02 31.73 8.98
N PRO A 340 -16.61 31.36 10.12
CA PRO A 340 -17.08 32.34 11.10
C PRO A 340 -15.90 33.05 11.78
N VAL A 341 -15.97 34.37 11.79
CA VAL A 341 -15.04 35.25 12.52
C VAL A 341 -15.36 35.18 14.00
N VAL A 342 -14.43 34.66 14.80
CA VAL A 342 -14.50 34.74 16.26
C VAL A 342 -14.06 36.14 16.69
N ARG A 343 -14.99 36.96 17.18
CA ARG A 343 -14.69 38.23 17.85
C ARG A 343 -14.06 37.95 19.23
N ARG A 344 -12.93 38.56 19.51
CA ARG A 344 -12.34 38.62 20.85
C ARG A 344 -13.22 39.51 21.73
N PRO A 345 -13.49 39.15 22.98
CA PRO A 345 -14.01 40.09 23.98
C PRO A 345 -12.90 41.08 24.37
N GLY A 346 -13.25 42.36 24.37
CA GLY A 346 -12.33 43.44 24.73
C GLY A 346 -11.94 43.48 26.19
N ALA A 347 -10.85 44.16 26.38
CA ALA A 347 -10.17 44.68 27.55
C ALA A 347 -10.76 44.49 28.92
#